data_9a2ad355bceda353c2f77fdc4fd055b0
#
_entry.id   9a2ad355bceda353c2f77fdc4fd055b0
#
_cell.length_a   1.000
_cell.length_b   1.000
_cell.length_c   1.000
_cell.angle_alpha   90.00
_cell.angle_beta   90.00
_cell.angle_gamma   90.00
#
_symmetry.space_group_name_H-M   'P 1'
#
loop_
_entity.id
_entity.type
_entity.pdbx_description
1 polymer ?
#
loop_
_entity_poly.entity_id
_entity_poly.type
_entity_poly.pdbx_seq_one_letter_code
_entity_poly.pdbx_strand_id
1 'polypeptide(L)'
;MALLNAVGEKGTLISVERREEFAEIARDNVELWFGTPHPAWDLRVGDLAEELLRLPEASVDRIVLDMLAPWENLDAVAHALVPGGVLCCYIATVTQMSRLIEDLRATQNFTEPFAWESL
;
A
#
# COMPACT_ATOMS: atom_id res chain seq x y z
N MET A 1 9.54 -5.94 4.93
CA MET A 1 10.13 -6.24 6.26
C MET A 1 10.09 -5.07 7.22
N ALA A 2 10.39 -3.86 6.77
CA ALA A 2 10.26 -2.68 7.65
C ALA A 2 8.84 -2.48 8.19
N LEU A 3 7.82 -2.65 7.35
CA LEU A 3 6.43 -2.53 7.76
C LEU A 3 6.03 -3.65 8.73
N LEU A 4 6.51 -4.87 8.54
CA LEU A 4 6.24 -5.97 9.46
C LEU A 4 6.88 -5.71 10.83
N ASN A 5 8.08 -5.16 10.87
CA ASN A 5 8.68 -4.74 12.14
C ASN A 5 7.84 -3.66 12.83
N ALA A 6 7.30 -2.71 12.08
CA ALA A 6 6.50 -1.61 12.62
C ALA A 6 5.15 -2.08 13.18
N VAL A 7 4.45 -3.00 12.52
CA VAL A 7 3.15 -3.49 13.00
C VAL A 7 3.28 -4.51 14.15
N GLY A 8 4.42 -5.22 14.22
CA GLY A 8 4.64 -6.25 15.23
C GLY A 8 3.73 -7.46 15.04
N GLU A 9 3.66 -8.34 16.05
CA GLU A 9 2.89 -9.57 15.99
C GLU A 9 1.38 -9.37 16.14
N LYS A 10 0.96 -8.28 16.76
CA LYS A 10 -0.45 -7.96 17.04
C LYS A 10 -1.11 -7.14 15.96
N GLY A 11 -0.34 -6.51 15.09
CA GLY A 11 -0.84 -5.77 13.95
C GLY A 11 -1.19 -6.70 12.79
N THR A 12 -1.63 -6.12 11.69
CA THR A 12 -1.88 -6.84 10.44
C THR A 12 -1.29 -6.06 9.28
N LEU A 13 -0.50 -6.73 8.47
CA LEU A 13 0.02 -6.18 7.22
C LEU A 13 -0.49 -7.03 6.06
N ILE A 14 -1.25 -6.41 5.16
CA ILE A 14 -1.69 -7.01 3.91
C ILE A 14 -0.77 -6.50 2.82
N SER A 15 -0.09 -7.43 2.14
CA SER A 15 0.74 -7.12 0.98
C SER A 15 0.10 -7.69 -0.26
N VAL A 16 0.05 -6.91 -1.33
CA VAL A 16 -0.52 -7.35 -2.61
C VAL A 16 0.58 -7.36 -3.65
N GLU A 17 0.78 -8.51 -4.28
CA GLU A 17 1.74 -8.70 -5.36
C GLU A 17 1.01 -9.26 -6.57
N ARG A 18 1.25 -8.66 -7.73
CA ARG A 18 0.60 -9.09 -8.98
C ARG A 18 1.13 -10.42 -9.50
N ARG A 19 2.41 -10.71 -9.25
CA ARG A 19 3.11 -11.87 -9.82
C ARG A 19 3.45 -12.90 -8.76
N GLU A 20 3.06 -14.16 -9.01
CA GLU A 20 3.33 -15.28 -8.08
C GLU A 20 4.82 -15.47 -7.83
N GLU A 21 5.67 -15.36 -8.84
CA GLU A 21 7.12 -15.52 -8.68
C GLU A 21 7.73 -14.51 -7.72
N PHE A 22 7.26 -13.27 -7.72
CA PHE A 22 7.71 -12.25 -6.77
C PHE A 22 7.12 -12.47 -5.38
N ALA A 23 5.90 -12.98 -5.31
CA ALA A 23 5.28 -13.34 -4.03
C ALA A 23 6.07 -14.46 -3.33
N GLU A 24 6.53 -15.47 -4.07
CA GLU A 24 7.37 -16.53 -3.52
C GLU A 24 8.69 -16.00 -2.98
N ILE A 25 9.34 -15.08 -3.72
CA ILE A 25 10.57 -14.43 -3.25
C ILE A 25 10.32 -13.67 -1.96
N ALA A 26 9.19 -12.96 -1.87
CA ALA A 26 8.83 -12.21 -0.67
C ALA A 26 8.60 -13.14 0.53
N ARG A 27 7.92 -14.27 0.33
CA ARG A 27 7.74 -15.28 1.38
C ARG A 27 9.07 -15.81 1.90
N ASP A 28 9.96 -16.17 0.98
CA ASP A 28 11.28 -16.69 1.33
C ASP A 28 12.10 -15.65 2.11
N ASN A 29 12.07 -14.40 1.71
CA ASN A 29 12.78 -13.32 2.38
C ASN A 29 12.24 -13.07 3.79
N VAL A 30 10.93 -13.10 3.98
CA VAL A 30 10.31 -12.94 5.30
C VAL A 30 10.67 -14.09 6.22
N GLU A 31 10.61 -15.32 5.74
CA GLU A 31 11.01 -16.50 6.51
C GLU A 31 12.49 -16.46 6.88
N LEU A 32 13.34 -16.04 5.96
CA LEU A 32 14.78 -15.91 6.21
C LEU A 32 15.08 -14.88 7.30
N TRP A 33 14.38 -13.73 7.26
CA TRP A 33 14.58 -12.66 8.22
C TRP A 33 14.03 -12.98 9.62
N PHE A 34 12.82 -13.52 9.71
CA PHE A 34 12.14 -13.80 10.97
C PHE A 34 12.33 -15.24 11.46
N GLY A 35 12.83 -16.14 10.62
CA GLY A 35 13.04 -17.56 10.95
C GLY A 35 11.78 -18.43 10.84
N THR A 36 10.61 -17.79 10.75
CA THR A 36 9.31 -18.46 10.59
C THR A 36 8.39 -17.57 9.77
N PRO A 37 7.27 -18.09 9.23
CA PRO A 37 6.23 -17.23 8.67
C PRO A 37 5.74 -16.23 9.73
N HIS A 38 5.59 -14.97 9.33
CA HIS A 38 5.19 -13.90 10.28
C HIS A 38 3.67 -13.93 10.49
N PRO A 39 3.18 -13.98 11.74
CA PRO A 39 1.74 -14.13 12.02
C PRO A 39 0.89 -12.93 11.61
N ALA A 40 1.49 -11.74 11.55
CA ALA A 40 0.78 -10.49 11.19
C ALA A 40 0.69 -10.27 9.66
N TRP A 41 1.32 -11.12 8.86
CA TRP A 41 1.46 -10.92 7.43
C TRP A 41 0.47 -11.74 6.61
N ASP A 42 -0.30 -11.05 5.78
CA ASP A 42 -1.22 -11.62 4.81
C ASP A 42 -0.77 -11.20 3.41
N LEU A 43 -0.11 -12.11 2.70
CA LEU A 43 0.36 -11.87 1.33
C LEU A 43 -0.68 -12.37 0.34
N ARG A 44 -1.16 -11.48 -0.52
CA ARG A 44 -2.15 -11.77 -1.56
C ARG A 44 -1.54 -11.59 -2.93
N VAL A 45 -1.80 -12.53 -3.83
CA VAL A 45 -1.42 -12.42 -5.23
C VAL A 45 -2.65 -11.98 -6.01
N GLY A 46 -2.56 -10.83 -6.68
CA GLY A 46 -3.67 -10.30 -7.44
C GLY A 46 -3.49 -8.85 -7.83
N ASP A 47 -4.56 -8.27 -8.36
CA ASP A 47 -4.61 -6.85 -8.69
C ASP A 47 -4.94 -6.02 -7.45
N LEU A 48 -4.19 -4.94 -7.23
CA LEU A 48 -4.33 -4.11 -6.03
C LEU A 48 -5.74 -3.52 -5.89
N ALA A 49 -6.28 -2.94 -6.96
CA ALA A 49 -7.60 -2.33 -6.91
C ALA A 49 -8.67 -3.36 -6.55
N GLU A 50 -8.62 -4.56 -7.14
CA GLU A 50 -9.55 -5.64 -6.84
C GLU A 50 -9.43 -6.09 -5.40
N GLU A 51 -8.22 -6.27 -4.89
CA GLU A 51 -8.00 -6.69 -3.51
C GLU A 51 -8.45 -5.64 -2.51
N LEU A 52 -8.22 -4.36 -2.78
CA LEU A 52 -8.70 -3.28 -1.92
C LEU A 52 -10.24 -3.22 -1.89
N LEU A 53 -10.89 -3.41 -3.02
CA LEU A 53 -12.36 -3.40 -3.09
C LEU A 53 -13.00 -4.62 -2.42
N ARG A 54 -12.28 -5.72 -2.27
CA ARG A 54 -12.74 -6.89 -1.50
C ARG A 54 -12.68 -6.69 0.00
N LEU A 55 -11.85 -5.76 0.47
CA LEU A 55 -11.80 -5.43 1.89
C LEU A 55 -13.08 -4.70 2.32
N PRO A 56 -13.50 -4.84 3.59
CA PRO A 56 -14.59 -4.02 4.11
C PRO A 56 -14.28 -2.53 3.94
N GLU A 57 -15.31 -1.74 3.72
CA GLU A 57 -15.16 -0.28 3.65
C GLU A 57 -14.57 0.25 4.95
N ALA A 58 -13.64 1.20 4.84
CA ALA A 58 -13.00 1.85 5.98
C ALA A 58 -12.39 0.86 6.97
N SER A 59 -11.63 -0.12 6.47
CA SER A 59 -11.05 -1.18 7.30
C SER A 59 -9.54 -1.07 7.49
N VAL A 60 -8.86 -0.15 6.78
CA VAL A 60 -7.41 -0.04 6.77
C VAL A 60 -6.97 1.34 7.26
N ASP A 61 -5.99 1.39 8.16
CA ASP A 61 -5.50 2.63 8.76
C ASP A 61 -4.43 3.33 7.92
N ARG A 62 -3.61 2.56 7.23
CA ARG A 62 -2.47 3.05 6.44
C ARG A 62 -2.36 2.26 5.15
N ILE A 63 -2.12 2.97 4.06
CA ILE A 63 -1.85 2.35 2.76
C ILE A 63 -0.56 2.93 2.20
N VAL A 64 0.34 2.05 1.75
CA VAL A 64 1.59 2.43 1.09
C VAL A 64 1.55 1.91 -0.34
N LEU A 65 1.70 2.80 -1.30
CA LEU A 65 1.75 2.46 -2.72
C LEU A 65 3.17 2.71 -3.24
N ASP A 66 3.83 1.63 -3.62
CA ASP A 66 5.14 1.66 -4.27
C ASP A 66 4.99 1.05 -5.67
N MET A 67 4.47 1.84 -6.60
CA MET A 67 4.12 1.38 -7.92
C MET A 67 4.18 2.51 -8.95
N LEU A 68 4.23 2.17 -10.23
CA LEU A 68 4.42 3.14 -11.32
C LEU A 68 3.24 4.10 -11.50
N ALA A 69 2.02 3.64 -11.30
CA ALA A 69 0.81 4.41 -11.57
C ALA A 69 -0.17 4.37 -10.39
N PRO A 70 0.20 4.95 -9.22
CA PRO A 70 -0.64 4.87 -8.02
C PRO A 70 -1.99 5.57 -8.20
N TRP A 71 -2.09 6.55 -9.09
CA TRP A 71 -3.34 7.27 -9.37
C TRP A 71 -4.46 6.39 -9.92
N GLU A 72 -4.14 5.22 -10.46
CA GLU A 72 -5.14 4.27 -10.97
C GLU A 72 -5.92 3.58 -9.86
N ASN A 73 -5.46 3.67 -8.62
CA ASN A 73 -6.03 2.95 -7.48
C ASN A 73 -6.73 3.86 -6.46
N LEU A 74 -6.87 5.16 -6.73
CA LEU A 74 -7.34 6.12 -5.73
C LEU A 74 -8.76 5.85 -5.25
N ASP A 75 -9.66 5.41 -6.12
CA ASP A 75 -11.03 5.07 -5.71
C ASP A 75 -11.06 3.85 -4.79
N ALA A 76 -10.26 2.84 -5.11
CA ALA A 76 -10.14 1.65 -4.28
C ALA A 76 -9.50 1.97 -2.92
N VAL A 77 -8.49 2.86 -2.91
CA VAL A 77 -7.87 3.36 -1.67
C VAL A 77 -8.90 4.09 -0.82
N ALA A 78 -9.70 4.97 -1.41
CA ALA A 78 -10.73 5.71 -0.69
C ALA A 78 -11.78 4.78 -0.07
N HIS A 79 -12.09 3.66 -0.74
CA HIS A 79 -13.00 2.64 -0.21
C HIS A 79 -12.42 1.97 1.04
N ALA A 80 -11.16 1.53 0.98
CA ALA A 80 -10.55 0.71 2.04
C ALA A 80 -10.03 1.51 3.23
N LEU A 81 -9.60 2.76 3.01
CA LEU A 81 -8.94 3.57 4.04
C LEU A 81 -9.96 4.18 5.00
N VAL A 82 -9.68 4.09 6.31
CA VAL A 82 -10.53 4.74 7.33
C VAL A 82 -10.49 6.27 7.18
N PRO A 83 -11.54 6.99 7.58
CA PRO A 83 -11.46 8.46 7.70
C PRO A 83 -10.32 8.84 8.65
N GLY A 84 -9.47 9.78 8.21
CA GLY A 84 -8.27 10.14 8.96
C GLY A 84 -7.09 9.19 8.76
N GLY A 85 -7.25 8.15 7.97
CA GLY A 85 -6.15 7.26 7.57
C GLY A 85 -5.14 7.95 6.67
N VAL A 86 -3.98 7.34 6.48
CA VAL A 86 -2.89 7.93 5.72
C VAL A 86 -2.55 7.09 4.50
N LEU A 87 -2.51 7.75 3.34
CA LEU A 87 -1.97 7.20 2.10
C LEU A 87 -0.56 7.76 1.88
N CYS A 88 0.41 6.88 1.69
CA CYS A 88 1.78 7.22 1.35
C CYS A 88 2.12 6.61 -0.01
N CYS A 89 2.64 7.44 -0.93
CA CYS A 89 3.04 6.97 -2.26
C CYS A 89 4.51 7.29 -2.50
N TYR A 90 5.26 6.29 -2.98
CA TYR A 90 6.62 6.47 -3.47
C TYR A 90 6.60 6.70 -4.97
N ILE A 91 7.27 7.75 -5.43
CA ILE A 91 7.20 8.21 -6.81
C ILE A 91 8.61 8.49 -7.31
N ALA A 92 8.88 8.11 -8.57
CA ALA A 92 10.21 8.24 -9.15
C ALA A 92 10.47 9.61 -9.80
N THR A 93 9.44 10.27 -10.33
CA THR A 93 9.62 11.50 -11.13
C THR A 93 8.67 12.62 -10.71
N VAL A 94 9.07 13.86 -10.99
CA VAL A 94 8.25 15.06 -10.74
C VAL A 94 6.97 15.04 -11.58
N THR A 95 7.03 14.55 -12.81
CA THR A 95 5.86 14.44 -13.68
C THR A 95 4.80 13.51 -13.10
N GLN A 96 5.22 12.36 -12.59
CA GLN A 96 4.34 11.42 -11.91
C GLN A 96 3.73 12.04 -10.64
N MET A 97 4.54 12.78 -9.88
CA MET A 97 4.08 13.46 -8.66
C MET A 97 3.01 14.50 -8.99
N SER A 98 3.22 15.29 -10.03
CA SER A 98 2.23 16.29 -10.46
C SER A 98 0.90 15.64 -10.84
N ARG A 99 0.94 14.56 -11.59
CA ARG A 99 -0.25 13.81 -11.97
C ARG A 99 -0.98 13.24 -10.75
N LEU A 100 -0.24 12.62 -9.83
CA LEU A 100 -0.83 12.07 -8.62
C LEU A 100 -1.51 13.15 -7.78
N ILE A 101 -0.85 14.30 -7.59
CA ILE A 101 -1.41 15.41 -6.83
C ILE A 101 -2.69 15.94 -7.47
N GLU A 102 -2.69 16.12 -8.79
CA GLU A 102 -3.88 16.56 -9.52
C GLU A 102 -5.04 15.56 -9.39
N ASP A 103 -4.75 14.27 -9.54
CA ASP A 103 -5.76 13.22 -9.42
C ASP A 103 -6.29 13.10 -7.99
N LEU A 104 -5.44 13.22 -6.97
CA LEU A 104 -5.86 13.26 -5.57
C LEU A 104 -6.81 14.43 -5.29
N ARG A 105 -6.49 15.62 -5.78
CA ARG A 105 -7.36 16.80 -5.65
C ARG A 105 -8.70 16.59 -6.35
N ALA A 106 -8.67 15.98 -7.53
CA ALA A 106 -9.87 15.74 -8.32
C ALA A 106 -10.86 14.80 -7.64
N THR A 107 -10.38 13.82 -6.86
CA THR A 107 -11.26 12.88 -6.14
C THR A 107 -12.05 13.54 -5.02
N GLN A 108 -11.55 14.61 -4.41
CA GLN A 108 -12.11 15.29 -3.23
C GLN A 108 -12.26 14.38 -2.00
N ASN A 109 -11.60 13.24 -1.99
CA ASN A 109 -11.64 12.27 -0.88
C ASN A 109 -10.45 12.42 0.08
N PHE A 110 -9.45 13.22 -0.27
CA PHE A 110 -8.21 13.38 0.49
C PHE A 110 -7.97 14.83 0.87
N THR A 111 -7.23 15.05 1.96
CA THR A 111 -6.71 16.37 2.30
C THR A 111 -5.65 16.79 1.28
N GLU A 112 -5.21 18.04 1.34
CA GLU A 112 -4.17 18.52 0.42
C GLU A 112 -2.91 17.66 0.54
N PRO A 113 -2.38 17.12 -0.57
CA PRO A 113 -1.20 16.28 -0.53
C PRO A 113 0.04 17.05 -0.07
N PHE A 114 0.88 16.37 0.68
CA PHE A 114 2.18 16.87 1.13
C PHE A 114 3.28 16.03 0.48
N ALA A 115 4.22 16.67 -0.19
CA ALA A 115 5.31 16.00 -0.88
C ALA A 115 6.67 16.44 -0.33
N TRP A 116 7.60 15.49 -0.24
CA TRP A 116 8.98 15.78 0.12
C TRP A 116 9.93 14.85 -0.62
N GLU A 117 11.19 15.24 -0.65
CA GLU A 117 12.26 14.47 -1.25
C GLU A 117 13.27 14.09 -0.18
N SER A 118 13.74 12.85 -0.22
CA SER A 118 14.79 12.35 0.66
C SER A 118 16.05 12.11 -0.14
N LEU A 119 17.15 12.72 0.27
CA LEU A 119 18.46 12.60 -0.38
C LEU A 119 19.37 11.62 0.35
#